data_36319df96c859125ac7cb519b347d01d
#
_entry.id   36319df96c859125ac7cb519b347d01d
#
_cell.length_a   1.000
_cell.length_b   1.000
_cell.length_c   1.000
_cell.angle_alpha   90.00
_cell.angle_beta   90.00
_cell.angle_gamma   90.00
#
_symmetry.space_group_name_H-M   'P 1'
#
loop_
_entity.id
_entity.type
_entity.pdbx_description
1 polymer ?
#
loop_
_entity_poly.entity_id
_entity_poly.type
_entity_poly.pdbx_seq_one_letter_code
_entity_poly.pdbx_strand_id
1 'polypeptide(L)'
;IRPAFTLGGLGGGTAWNTGELVEIATLGLRNSRIGQVLIEESILGWQEYEYEVMRDTADNATIVCTMENIDPMGVHTGESTVVAPVQSLSDRDHMELRDMSLSLIRKLNIKGGCNVQFAVNQSTGEVRVIEVNPRVSRSSALASKATGYPIARMAAKIAVGYTLDELPNPITGEGTTAAFEPTLDYCVVKIPRWPFDKFRTANRTLGTSMKSTGEVMAIGRCFEEAFLKAWASLEQGSHYPRPLTRADESEGEGMIERALEILPDETLIEWLRIATDRRMGAVIEAFRRGWSVERVNEITRITRWFLYGFERIANIEKEIMNASCLPKQLTAEQLRRWKSFGFSDAHIAEGLLGFPADKLKSAKSDEDEQSVMKARHTKSVHPIYRMVDSCAAEFAAKTPYYYSTYEPNGLPGIDSLPDLQNRTKTRQVVIGSGPIRIGQGIEFDYGCVHAVKAIREA
;
A
#
# COMPACT_ATOMS: atom_id res chain seq x y z
N ILE A 1 -4.19 -20.45 -17.23
CA ILE A 1 -3.65 -21.82 -16.94
C ILE A 1 -3.00 -21.74 -15.57
N ARG A 2 -3.40 -22.66 -14.67
CA ARG A 2 -2.90 -22.73 -13.29
C ARG A 2 -2.41 -24.14 -12.99
N PRO A 3 -1.10 -24.35 -12.76
CA PRO A 3 -0.58 -25.65 -12.36
C PRO A 3 -1.03 -26.03 -10.96
N ALA A 4 -1.41 -27.30 -10.77
CA ALA A 4 -1.78 -27.81 -9.47
C ALA A 4 -0.56 -27.97 -8.56
N PHE A 5 -0.71 -27.62 -7.27
CA PHE A 5 0.32 -27.74 -6.22
C PHE A 5 1.62 -26.98 -6.51
N THR A 6 1.51 -25.79 -7.11
CA THR A 6 2.62 -24.83 -7.22
C THR A 6 2.42 -23.64 -6.30
N LEU A 7 3.49 -22.92 -5.98
CA LEU A 7 3.47 -21.72 -5.15
C LEU A 7 3.84 -20.47 -5.99
N GLY A 8 3.23 -19.32 -5.66
CA GLY A 8 3.59 -18.04 -6.25
C GLY A 8 3.38 -17.96 -7.77
N GLY A 9 2.41 -18.69 -8.32
CA GLY A 9 2.09 -18.64 -9.75
C GLY A 9 3.08 -19.35 -10.68
N LEU A 10 4.01 -20.15 -10.15
CA LEU A 10 5.04 -20.82 -10.93
C LEU A 10 4.42 -21.71 -12.02
N GLY A 11 4.83 -21.51 -13.29
CA GLY A 11 4.37 -22.28 -14.45
C GLY A 11 2.96 -21.93 -14.92
N GLY A 12 2.30 -20.94 -14.28
CA GLY A 12 1.02 -20.41 -14.74
C GLY A 12 1.17 -19.29 -15.76
N GLY A 13 0.10 -18.99 -16.49
CA GLY A 13 0.08 -17.90 -17.45
C GLY A 13 -1.25 -17.76 -18.17
N THR A 14 -1.36 -16.70 -18.97
CA THR A 14 -2.53 -16.42 -19.84
C THR A 14 -2.17 -16.66 -21.27
N ALA A 15 -3.00 -17.44 -21.97
CA ALA A 15 -2.85 -17.73 -23.39
C ALA A 15 -3.88 -16.93 -24.20
N TRP A 16 -3.44 -16.31 -25.29
CA TRP A 16 -4.26 -15.52 -26.21
C TRP A 16 -4.59 -16.29 -27.50
N ASN A 17 -3.92 -17.42 -27.73
CA ASN A 17 -4.11 -18.28 -28.88
C ASN A 17 -3.75 -19.74 -28.53
N THR A 18 -4.07 -20.65 -29.42
CA THR A 18 -3.86 -22.09 -29.22
C THR A 18 -2.38 -22.47 -29.07
N GLY A 19 -1.47 -21.78 -29.76
CA GLY A 19 -0.02 -22.02 -29.64
C GLY A 19 0.48 -21.73 -28.26
N GLU A 20 0.17 -20.53 -27.72
CA GLU A 20 0.49 -20.13 -26.37
C GLU A 20 -0.18 -21.04 -25.31
N LEU A 21 -1.43 -21.48 -25.58
CA LEU A 21 -2.12 -22.42 -24.68
C LEU A 21 -1.32 -23.72 -24.53
N VAL A 22 -0.87 -24.31 -25.64
CA VAL A 22 -0.08 -25.54 -25.59
C VAL A 22 1.26 -25.34 -24.89
N GLU A 23 1.95 -24.23 -25.17
CA GLU A 23 3.23 -23.92 -24.57
C GLU A 23 3.11 -23.75 -23.04
N ILE A 24 2.19 -22.89 -22.59
CA ILE A 24 1.99 -22.59 -21.15
C ILE A 24 1.45 -23.82 -20.44
N ALA A 25 0.51 -24.57 -21.02
CA ALA A 25 -0.01 -25.81 -20.44
C ALA A 25 1.10 -26.86 -20.28
N THR A 26 1.97 -26.99 -21.28
CA THR A 26 3.13 -27.93 -21.21
C THR A 26 4.09 -27.54 -20.09
N LEU A 27 4.40 -26.24 -19.96
CA LEU A 27 5.22 -25.74 -18.87
C LEU A 27 4.55 -25.97 -17.50
N GLY A 28 3.24 -25.70 -17.44
CA GLY A 28 2.44 -25.91 -16.24
C GLY A 28 2.41 -27.39 -15.78
N LEU A 29 2.21 -28.31 -16.71
CA LEU A 29 2.24 -29.75 -16.44
C LEU A 29 3.60 -30.21 -15.91
N ARG A 30 4.71 -29.66 -16.44
CA ARG A 30 6.08 -29.96 -15.96
C ARG A 30 6.34 -29.43 -14.56
N ASN A 31 5.78 -28.28 -14.21
CA ASN A 31 5.96 -27.68 -12.88
C ASN A 31 5.00 -28.26 -11.84
N SER A 32 3.90 -28.88 -12.25
CA SER A 32 2.95 -29.52 -11.34
C SER A 32 3.49 -30.85 -10.82
N ARG A 33 3.53 -31.03 -9.51
CA ARG A 33 3.98 -32.27 -8.87
C ARG A 33 3.12 -33.49 -9.22
N ILE A 34 1.89 -33.27 -9.61
CA ILE A 34 0.92 -34.33 -9.98
C ILE A 34 0.58 -34.31 -11.47
N GLY A 35 1.28 -33.49 -12.28
CA GLY A 35 1.07 -33.42 -13.71
C GLY A 35 -0.30 -32.93 -14.14
N GLN A 36 -0.89 -31.97 -13.41
CA GLN A 36 -2.21 -31.40 -13.67
C GLN A 36 -2.17 -29.87 -13.79
N VAL A 37 -2.99 -29.34 -14.68
CA VAL A 37 -3.26 -27.91 -14.79
C VAL A 37 -4.77 -27.67 -14.83
N LEU A 38 -5.19 -26.56 -14.28
CA LEU A 38 -6.54 -26.01 -14.42
C LEU A 38 -6.51 -24.98 -15.56
N ILE A 39 -7.47 -25.05 -16.46
CA ILE A 39 -7.69 -24.07 -17.52
C ILE A 39 -8.98 -23.34 -17.21
N GLU A 40 -8.90 -22.02 -17.10
CA GLU A 40 -9.99 -21.15 -16.68
C GLU A 40 -10.20 -20.03 -17.70
N GLU A 41 -11.39 -19.47 -17.73
CA GLU A 41 -11.67 -18.22 -18.44
C GLU A 41 -10.81 -17.08 -17.89
N SER A 42 -10.27 -16.23 -18.77
CA SER A 42 -9.46 -15.08 -18.37
C SER A 42 -10.35 -13.97 -17.84
N ILE A 43 -9.97 -13.44 -16.66
CA ILE A 43 -10.59 -12.29 -16.03
C ILE A 43 -9.62 -11.10 -15.93
N LEU A 44 -8.67 -11.04 -16.88
CA LEU A 44 -7.71 -9.93 -16.95
C LEU A 44 -8.44 -8.59 -17.07
N GLY A 45 -7.97 -7.62 -16.27
CA GLY A 45 -8.52 -6.27 -16.25
C GLY A 45 -9.71 -6.09 -15.30
N TRP A 46 -10.19 -7.15 -14.63
CA TRP A 46 -11.16 -7.02 -13.55
C TRP A 46 -10.47 -6.44 -12.31
N GLN A 47 -11.23 -5.81 -11.42
CA GLN A 47 -10.70 -5.28 -10.17
C GLN A 47 -10.62 -6.35 -9.10
N GLU A 48 -9.52 -6.37 -8.32
CA GLU A 48 -9.29 -7.35 -7.26
C GLU A 48 -9.53 -6.74 -5.89
N TYR A 49 -10.28 -7.50 -5.06
CA TYR A 49 -10.61 -7.16 -3.67
C TYR A 49 -10.28 -8.32 -2.75
N GLU A 50 -9.79 -8.01 -1.55
CA GLU A 50 -9.44 -8.99 -0.54
C GLU A 50 -10.16 -8.72 0.77
N TYR A 51 -10.61 -9.79 1.42
CA TYR A 51 -11.28 -9.77 2.72
C TYR A 51 -10.52 -10.68 3.69
N GLU A 52 -10.00 -10.10 4.77
CA GLU A 52 -9.44 -10.85 5.88
C GLU A 52 -10.56 -11.18 6.87
N VAL A 53 -10.82 -12.46 7.02
CA VAL A 53 -11.97 -12.99 7.80
C VAL A 53 -11.43 -13.77 8.99
N MET A 54 -12.11 -13.65 10.13
CA MET A 54 -11.86 -14.46 11.33
C MET A 54 -13.14 -15.20 11.69
N ARG A 55 -13.03 -16.50 12.02
CA ARG A 55 -14.15 -17.31 12.50
C ARG A 55 -13.71 -18.29 13.57
N ASP A 56 -14.52 -18.46 14.62
CA ASP A 56 -14.28 -19.41 15.71
C ASP A 56 -15.13 -20.71 15.59
N THR A 57 -15.06 -21.54 16.63
CA THR A 57 -15.78 -22.82 16.69
C THR A 57 -17.27 -22.68 17.01
N ALA A 58 -17.68 -21.55 17.59
CA ALA A 58 -19.09 -21.23 17.91
C ALA A 58 -19.81 -20.50 16.76
N ASP A 59 -19.15 -20.38 15.58
CA ASP A 59 -19.62 -19.69 14.38
C ASP A 59 -19.67 -18.16 14.48
N ASN A 60 -19.05 -17.56 15.50
CA ASN A 60 -18.80 -16.12 15.47
C ASN A 60 -17.81 -15.84 14.34
N ALA A 61 -18.19 -14.94 13.45
CA ALA A 61 -17.37 -14.58 12.28
C ALA A 61 -17.38 -13.06 12.05
N THR A 62 -16.23 -12.51 11.69
CA THR A 62 -16.02 -11.07 11.51
C THR A 62 -15.07 -10.78 10.36
N ILE A 63 -15.29 -9.67 9.66
CA ILE A 63 -14.33 -9.13 8.70
C ILE A 63 -13.36 -8.22 9.45
N VAL A 64 -12.09 -8.59 9.45
CA VAL A 64 -11.05 -7.81 10.15
C VAL A 64 -10.57 -6.65 9.30
N CYS A 65 -10.43 -6.86 7.99
CA CYS A 65 -9.94 -5.83 7.07
C CYS A 65 -10.39 -6.12 5.65
N THR A 66 -10.61 -5.05 4.90
CA THR A 66 -10.85 -5.12 3.46
C THR A 66 -9.74 -4.39 2.73
N MET A 67 -9.33 -4.91 1.59
CA MET A 67 -8.24 -4.38 0.80
C MET A 67 -8.57 -4.39 -0.68
N GLU A 68 -7.96 -3.47 -1.41
CA GLU A 68 -8.14 -3.29 -2.84
C GLU A 68 -6.79 -3.17 -3.53
N ASN A 69 -6.59 -3.90 -4.63
CA ASN A 69 -5.40 -3.79 -5.45
C ASN A 69 -5.54 -2.62 -6.43
N ILE A 70 -4.50 -1.80 -6.59
CA ILE A 70 -4.50 -0.74 -7.60
C ILE A 70 -4.37 -1.33 -9.00
N ASP A 71 -3.48 -2.32 -9.17
CA ASP A 71 -3.35 -3.05 -10.42
C ASP A 71 -4.54 -3.99 -10.62
N PRO A 72 -5.14 -4.02 -11.82
CA PRO A 72 -6.21 -4.96 -12.13
C PRO A 72 -5.69 -6.41 -12.18
N MET A 73 -6.62 -7.36 -12.21
CA MET A 73 -6.33 -8.79 -12.37
C MET A 73 -5.35 -9.05 -13.51
N GLY A 74 -4.39 -9.94 -13.25
CA GLY A 74 -3.25 -10.26 -14.11
C GLY A 74 -1.91 -10.01 -13.42
N VAL A 75 -1.90 -9.16 -12.40
CA VAL A 75 -0.76 -8.96 -11.48
C VAL A 75 -1.09 -9.68 -10.17
N HIS A 76 -0.16 -10.50 -9.67
CA HIS A 76 -0.32 -11.19 -8.39
C HIS A 76 -0.50 -10.16 -7.26
N THR A 77 -1.42 -10.39 -6.33
CA THR A 77 -1.69 -9.45 -5.22
C THR A 77 -0.45 -9.07 -4.41
N GLY A 78 0.51 -10.01 -4.25
CA GLY A 78 1.82 -9.74 -3.65
C GLY A 78 2.69 -8.75 -4.42
N GLU A 79 2.42 -8.57 -5.71
CA GLU A 79 3.12 -7.65 -6.62
C GLU A 79 2.38 -6.33 -6.85
N SER A 80 1.14 -6.22 -6.42
CA SER A 80 0.33 -5.00 -6.57
C SER A 80 0.53 -4.04 -5.41
N THR A 81 0.36 -2.75 -5.68
CA THR A 81 0.10 -1.76 -4.64
C THR A 81 -1.30 -1.98 -4.08
N VAL A 82 -1.41 -2.13 -2.77
CA VAL A 82 -2.67 -2.46 -2.08
C VAL A 82 -3.08 -1.32 -1.16
N VAL A 83 -4.38 -1.04 -1.13
CA VAL A 83 -4.98 0.01 -0.30
C VAL A 83 -5.98 -0.62 0.66
N ALA A 84 -5.97 -0.20 1.92
CA ALA A 84 -6.94 -0.54 2.94
C ALA A 84 -7.49 0.74 3.60
N PRO A 85 -8.79 0.79 3.93
CA PRO A 85 -9.85 -0.13 3.51
C PRO A 85 -10.14 0.00 2.02
N VAL A 86 -11.00 -0.86 1.48
CA VAL A 86 -11.54 -0.73 0.12
C VAL A 86 -12.11 0.67 -0.09
N GLN A 87 -11.81 1.28 -1.25
CA GLN A 87 -12.13 2.67 -1.59
C GLN A 87 -13.16 2.80 -2.73
N SER A 88 -13.20 1.86 -3.66
CA SER A 88 -13.93 2.00 -4.91
C SER A 88 -15.23 1.20 -4.99
N LEU A 89 -15.53 0.36 -4.00
CA LEU A 89 -16.81 -0.34 -3.91
C LEU A 89 -17.92 0.57 -3.40
N SER A 90 -19.14 0.38 -3.92
CA SER A 90 -20.33 0.91 -3.27
C SER A 90 -20.61 0.14 -1.97
N ASP A 91 -21.36 0.74 -1.04
CA ASP A 91 -21.76 0.06 0.21
C ASP A 91 -22.47 -1.25 -0.09
N ARG A 92 -23.33 -1.27 -1.12
CA ARG A 92 -24.04 -2.48 -1.54
C ARG A 92 -23.07 -3.59 -1.96
N ASP A 93 -22.12 -3.28 -2.85
CA ASP A 93 -21.17 -4.27 -3.37
C ASP A 93 -20.24 -4.73 -2.25
N HIS A 94 -19.83 -3.82 -1.37
CA HIS A 94 -19.05 -4.15 -0.18
C HIS A 94 -19.79 -5.15 0.72
N MET A 95 -21.07 -4.92 1.03
CA MET A 95 -21.86 -5.82 1.85
C MET A 95 -22.10 -7.18 1.17
N GLU A 96 -22.26 -7.20 -0.16
CA GLU A 96 -22.36 -8.44 -0.92
C GLU A 96 -21.09 -9.29 -0.83
N LEU A 97 -19.91 -8.70 -1.05
CA LEU A 97 -18.63 -9.40 -0.92
C LEU A 97 -18.35 -9.83 0.53
N ARG A 98 -18.75 -9.02 1.50
CA ARG A 98 -18.70 -9.37 2.93
C ARG A 98 -19.51 -10.62 3.22
N ASP A 99 -20.77 -10.67 2.81
CA ASP A 99 -21.65 -11.80 3.05
C ASP A 99 -21.19 -13.07 2.31
N MET A 100 -20.67 -12.92 1.08
CA MET A 100 -20.03 -14.01 0.36
C MET A 100 -18.82 -14.55 1.14
N SER A 101 -17.97 -13.68 1.69
CA SER A 101 -16.79 -14.07 2.49
C SER A 101 -17.20 -14.88 3.72
N LEU A 102 -18.18 -14.41 4.48
CA LEU A 102 -18.72 -15.10 5.64
C LEU A 102 -19.36 -16.44 5.28
N SER A 103 -20.08 -16.50 4.15
CA SER A 103 -20.68 -17.74 3.65
C SER A 103 -19.61 -18.77 3.25
N LEU A 104 -18.56 -18.33 2.56
CA LEU A 104 -17.46 -19.19 2.12
C LEU A 104 -16.72 -19.81 3.31
N ILE A 105 -16.34 -19.01 4.31
CA ILE A 105 -15.60 -19.51 5.47
C ILE A 105 -16.42 -20.53 6.28
N ARG A 106 -17.75 -20.33 6.34
CA ARG A 106 -18.69 -21.28 6.97
C ARG A 106 -18.81 -22.57 6.18
N LYS A 107 -19.07 -22.48 4.86
CA LYS A 107 -19.21 -23.66 3.98
C LYS A 107 -17.94 -24.52 3.94
N LEU A 108 -16.78 -23.88 3.95
CA LEU A 108 -15.49 -24.58 3.99
C LEU A 108 -15.09 -25.04 5.39
N ASN A 109 -15.91 -24.74 6.41
CA ASN A 109 -15.67 -25.04 7.82
C ASN A 109 -14.28 -24.58 8.31
N ILE A 110 -13.82 -23.41 7.84
CA ILE A 110 -12.54 -22.83 8.25
C ILE A 110 -12.71 -22.21 9.63
N LYS A 111 -11.72 -22.42 10.50
CA LYS A 111 -11.61 -21.84 11.84
C LYS A 111 -10.28 -21.11 11.95
N GLY A 112 -10.30 -19.93 12.59
CA GLY A 112 -9.16 -19.01 12.63
C GLY A 112 -9.21 -17.99 11.51
N GLY A 113 -8.04 -17.52 11.07
CA GLY A 113 -7.90 -16.51 10.02
C GLY A 113 -8.01 -17.09 8.62
N CYS A 114 -8.62 -16.33 7.72
CA CYS A 114 -8.76 -16.68 6.31
C CYS A 114 -8.76 -15.43 5.44
N ASN A 115 -8.03 -15.47 4.33
CA ASN A 115 -8.07 -14.45 3.28
C ASN A 115 -8.96 -14.96 2.14
N VAL A 116 -9.90 -14.14 1.70
CA VAL A 116 -10.78 -14.40 0.54
C VAL A 116 -10.51 -13.34 -0.51
N GLN A 117 -10.24 -13.77 -1.75
CA GLN A 117 -9.96 -12.88 -2.87
C GLN A 117 -11.06 -12.96 -3.92
N PHE A 118 -11.51 -11.79 -4.36
CA PHE A 118 -12.56 -11.62 -5.36
C PHE A 118 -12.04 -10.81 -6.54
N ALA A 119 -12.50 -11.18 -7.74
CA ALA A 119 -12.44 -10.31 -8.91
C ALA A 119 -13.84 -9.79 -9.22
N VAL A 120 -13.95 -8.51 -9.49
CA VAL A 120 -15.21 -7.83 -9.85
C VAL A 120 -15.05 -7.16 -11.20
N ASN A 121 -15.97 -7.46 -12.10
CA ASN A 121 -16.08 -6.75 -13.37
C ASN A 121 -16.79 -5.42 -13.13
N GLN A 122 -16.05 -4.31 -13.21
CA GLN A 122 -16.61 -2.98 -12.96
C GLN A 122 -17.70 -2.55 -13.95
N SER A 123 -17.77 -3.17 -15.13
CA SER A 123 -18.77 -2.83 -16.15
C SER A 123 -20.08 -3.56 -15.96
N THR A 124 -20.05 -4.81 -15.47
CA THR A 124 -21.22 -5.69 -15.35
C THR A 124 -21.62 -5.93 -13.89
N GLY A 125 -20.75 -5.68 -12.92
CA GLY A 125 -20.93 -6.05 -11.52
C GLY A 125 -20.74 -7.55 -11.24
N GLU A 126 -20.28 -8.32 -12.23
CA GLU A 126 -20.06 -9.76 -12.07
C GLU A 126 -18.91 -10.04 -11.12
N VAL A 127 -19.12 -10.98 -10.19
CA VAL A 127 -18.15 -11.37 -9.16
C VAL A 127 -17.63 -12.78 -9.41
N ARG A 128 -16.32 -12.98 -9.23
CA ARG A 128 -15.66 -14.28 -9.19
C ARG A 128 -14.85 -14.43 -7.92
N VAL A 129 -14.93 -15.58 -7.26
CA VAL A 129 -14.02 -15.96 -6.19
C VAL A 129 -12.72 -16.46 -6.83
N ILE A 130 -11.61 -15.84 -6.50
CA ILE A 130 -10.29 -16.19 -7.07
C ILE A 130 -9.64 -17.29 -6.27
N GLU A 131 -9.52 -17.05 -4.96
CA GLU A 131 -8.99 -18.04 -4.04
C GLU A 131 -9.42 -17.77 -2.61
N VAL A 132 -9.34 -18.83 -1.80
CA VAL A 132 -9.58 -18.80 -0.36
C VAL A 132 -8.35 -19.37 0.32
N ASN A 133 -7.68 -18.57 1.13
CA ASN A 133 -6.46 -18.92 1.84
C ASN A 133 -6.77 -19.20 3.32
N PRO A 134 -6.98 -20.46 3.76
CA PRO A 134 -7.37 -20.80 5.14
C PRO A 134 -6.16 -20.79 6.08
N ARG A 135 -5.46 -19.70 6.11
CA ARG A 135 -4.23 -19.50 6.89
C ARG A 135 -3.95 -18.02 7.09
N VAL A 136 -3.13 -17.71 8.09
CA VAL A 136 -2.52 -16.38 8.19
C VAL A 136 -1.53 -16.20 7.04
N SER A 137 -1.58 -15.06 6.37
CA SER A 137 -0.83 -14.72 5.16
C SER A 137 -0.08 -13.39 5.32
N ARG A 138 0.62 -12.95 4.27
CA ARG A 138 1.22 -11.61 4.24
C ARG A 138 0.17 -10.51 4.33
N SER A 139 -0.97 -10.67 3.64
CA SER A 139 -2.09 -9.75 3.73
C SER A 139 -2.68 -9.68 5.15
N SER A 140 -2.70 -10.79 5.90
CA SER A 140 -3.11 -10.80 7.31
C SER A 140 -2.16 -9.98 8.19
N ALA A 141 -0.87 -9.95 7.87
CA ALA A 141 0.10 -9.11 8.57
C ALA A 141 -0.15 -7.62 8.30
N LEU A 142 -0.39 -7.25 7.03
CA LEU A 142 -0.80 -5.92 6.63
C LEU A 142 -2.10 -5.51 7.34
N ALA A 143 -3.12 -6.34 7.27
CA ALA A 143 -4.42 -6.12 7.91
C ALA A 143 -4.29 -5.91 9.42
N SER A 144 -3.46 -6.71 10.10
CA SER A 144 -3.22 -6.56 11.54
C SER A 144 -2.60 -5.20 11.88
N LYS A 145 -1.67 -4.71 11.06
CA LYS A 145 -1.04 -3.39 11.26
C LYS A 145 -1.99 -2.25 10.89
N ALA A 146 -2.77 -2.43 9.82
CA ALA A 146 -3.73 -1.45 9.38
C ALA A 146 -4.86 -1.22 10.38
N THR A 147 -5.32 -2.27 11.05
CA THR A 147 -6.49 -2.21 11.94
C THR A 147 -6.14 -2.19 13.44
N GLY A 148 -4.92 -2.58 13.80
CA GLY A 148 -4.57 -2.85 15.19
C GLY A 148 -5.13 -4.19 15.73
N TYR A 149 -5.87 -4.96 14.91
CA TYR A 149 -6.42 -6.25 15.30
C TYR A 149 -5.39 -7.38 15.07
N PRO A 150 -4.90 -8.06 16.12
CA PRO A 150 -3.81 -9.01 16.01
C PRO A 150 -4.29 -10.38 15.49
N ILE A 151 -4.50 -10.52 14.19
CA ILE A 151 -5.08 -11.71 13.53
C ILE A 151 -4.38 -13.00 13.97
N ALA A 152 -3.06 -13.05 13.92
CA ALA A 152 -2.31 -14.26 14.28
C ALA A 152 -2.51 -14.67 15.74
N ARG A 153 -2.56 -13.71 16.67
CA ARG A 153 -2.82 -13.95 18.08
C ARG A 153 -4.23 -14.48 18.31
N MET A 154 -5.23 -13.90 17.64
CA MET A 154 -6.61 -14.36 17.75
C MET A 154 -6.77 -15.75 17.13
N ALA A 155 -6.20 -16.00 15.95
CA ALA A 155 -6.20 -17.31 15.32
C ALA A 155 -5.56 -18.40 16.23
N ALA A 156 -4.46 -18.09 16.89
CA ALA A 156 -3.83 -19.02 17.84
C ALA A 156 -4.74 -19.34 19.05
N LYS A 157 -5.44 -18.35 19.58
CA LYS A 157 -6.40 -18.57 20.68
C LYS A 157 -7.60 -19.38 20.24
N ILE A 158 -8.14 -19.13 19.06
CA ILE A 158 -9.22 -19.94 18.48
C ILE A 158 -8.76 -21.41 18.28
N ALA A 159 -7.52 -21.61 17.84
CA ALA A 159 -6.97 -22.95 17.65
C ALA A 159 -6.89 -23.79 18.94
N VAL A 160 -6.79 -23.14 20.10
CA VAL A 160 -6.80 -23.81 21.42
C VAL A 160 -8.18 -23.79 22.10
N GLY A 161 -9.23 -23.39 21.39
CA GLY A 161 -10.61 -23.58 21.78
C GLY A 161 -11.35 -22.33 22.28
N TYR A 162 -10.73 -21.15 22.33
CA TYR A 162 -11.43 -19.92 22.67
C TYR A 162 -12.38 -19.48 21.54
N THR A 163 -13.47 -18.81 21.91
CA THR A 163 -14.39 -18.15 20.98
C THR A 163 -14.14 -16.64 20.96
N LEU A 164 -14.57 -15.96 19.89
CA LEU A 164 -14.34 -14.52 19.71
C LEU A 164 -15.06 -13.67 20.76
N ASP A 165 -16.19 -14.12 21.25
CA ASP A 165 -16.97 -13.46 22.30
C ASP A 165 -16.38 -13.66 23.71
N GLU A 166 -15.60 -14.72 23.94
CA GLU A 166 -14.82 -14.92 25.18
C GLU A 166 -13.54 -14.08 25.24
N LEU A 167 -13.04 -13.64 24.08
CA LEU A 167 -11.79 -12.88 24.01
C LEU A 167 -12.07 -11.38 24.12
N PRO A 168 -11.31 -10.65 24.97
CA PRO A 168 -11.43 -9.21 25.00
C PRO A 168 -10.99 -8.58 23.69
N ASN A 169 -11.64 -7.49 23.29
CA ASN A 169 -11.26 -6.72 22.11
C ASN A 169 -9.83 -6.20 22.27
N PRO A 170 -8.91 -6.55 21.38
CA PRO A 170 -7.51 -6.15 21.49
C PRO A 170 -7.30 -4.64 21.28
N ILE A 171 -8.28 -3.92 20.72
CA ILE A 171 -8.21 -2.50 20.40
C ILE A 171 -8.74 -1.65 21.56
N THR A 172 -9.87 -2.03 22.14
CA THR A 172 -10.50 -1.30 23.27
C THR A 172 -10.02 -1.80 24.64
N GLY A 173 -9.61 -3.05 24.71
CA GLY A 173 -9.28 -3.76 25.95
C GLY A 173 -10.52 -4.30 26.65
N GLU A 174 -10.87 -3.80 27.82
CA GLU A 174 -12.02 -4.26 28.61
C GLU A 174 -13.35 -3.67 28.08
N GLY A 175 -14.43 -4.43 28.20
CA GLY A 175 -15.79 -3.98 27.93
C GLY A 175 -16.35 -4.34 26.56
N THR A 176 -15.53 -4.76 25.59
CA THR A 176 -15.99 -5.29 24.30
C THR A 176 -15.23 -6.57 23.94
N THR A 177 -15.77 -7.35 22.98
CA THR A 177 -15.21 -8.65 22.59
C THR A 177 -14.45 -8.59 21.27
N ALA A 178 -13.66 -9.62 20.98
CA ALA A 178 -12.94 -9.76 19.73
C ALA A 178 -13.86 -10.07 18.52
N ALA A 179 -15.13 -10.37 18.75
CA ALA A 179 -16.17 -10.43 17.72
C ALA A 179 -16.56 -9.01 17.27
N PHE A 180 -15.65 -8.36 16.54
CA PHE A 180 -15.68 -6.94 16.20
C PHE A 180 -15.15 -6.72 14.79
N GLU A 181 -15.80 -5.86 14.01
CA GLU A 181 -15.36 -5.45 12.68
C GLU A 181 -14.69 -4.07 12.74
N PRO A 182 -13.36 -4.00 12.53
CA PRO A 182 -12.66 -2.72 12.52
C PRO A 182 -13.19 -1.79 11.43
N THR A 183 -13.34 -0.50 11.78
CA THR A 183 -13.71 0.58 10.87
C THR A 183 -12.60 1.62 10.83
N LEU A 184 -12.04 1.89 9.66
CA LEU A 184 -10.90 2.78 9.47
C LEU A 184 -11.37 4.14 8.93
N ASP A 185 -10.94 5.23 9.57
CA ASP A 185 -11.13 6.62 9.10
C ASP A 185 -9.87 7.21 8.47
N TYR A 186 -8.89 6.35 8.16
CA TYR A 186 -7.61 6.66 7.52
C TYR A 186 -7.36 5.70 6.36
N CYS A 187 -6.39 6.02 5.53
CA CYS A 187 -5.96 5.21 4.39
C CYS A 187 -4.62 4.54 4.68
N VAL A 188 -4.50 3.29 4.33
CA VAL A 188 -3.25 2.51 4.42
C VAL A 188 -2.84 2.09 3.02
N VAL A 189 -1.58 2.34 2.65
CA VAL A 189 -1.02 1.94 1.36
C VAL A 189 0.16 1.01 1.58
N LYS A 190 0.15 -0.14 0.92
CA LYS A 190 1.27 -1.08 0.83
C LYS A 190 1.86 -1.02 -0.57
N ILE A 191 3.17 -0.83 -0.70
CA ILE A 191 3.88 -0.90 -1.98
C ILE A 191 4.92 -2.01 -1.93
N PRO A 192 4.94 -2.95 -2.89
CA PRO A 192 5.97 -3.97 -2.99
C PRO A 192 7.34 -3.38 -3.36
N ARG A 193 8.40 -4.06 -2.95
CA ARG A 193 9.77 -3.76 -3.35
C ARG A 193 10.30 -4.83 -4.30
N TRP A 194 10.62 -4.44 -5.51
CA TRP A 194 11.23 -5.32 -6.51
C TRP A 194 12.73 -5.07 -6.58
N PRO A 195 13.57 -6.12 -6.56
CA PRO A 195 15.03 -5.99 -6.54
C PRO A 195 15.64 -5.84 -7.95
N PHE A 196 14.96 -5.18 -8.88
CA PHE A 196 15.44 -5.01 -10.26
C PHE A 196 16.68 -4.12 -10.36
N ASP A 197 16.94 -3.30 -9.35
CA ASP A 197 18.20 -2.58 -9.18
C ASP A 197 19.40 -3.51 -8.97
N LYS A 198 19.18 -4.67 -8.37
CA LYS A 198 20.21 -5.72 -8.13
C LYS A 198 20.25 -6.74 -9.27
N PHE A 199 19.09 -7.10 -9.84
CA PHE A 199 18.93 -8.08 -10.91
C PHE A 199 18.56 -7.39 -12.23
N ARG A 200 19.50 -6.68 -12.82
CA ARG A 200 19.27 -5.81 -13.98
C ARG A 200 18.76 -6.54 -15.23
N THR A 201 19.13 -7.82 -15.42
CA THR A 201 18.71 -8.63 -16.55
C THR A 201 17.37 -9.34 -16.34
N ALA A 202 16.75 -9.18 -15.16
CA ALA A 202 15.46 -9.81 -14.87
C ALA A 202 14.33 -9.13 -15.66
N ASN A 203 13.40 -9.94 -16.14
CA ASN A 203 12.18 -9.43 -16.76
C ASN A 203 11.36 -8.64 -15.71
N ARG A 204 11.14 -7.35 -15.96
CA ARG A 204 10.43 -6.42 -15.05
C ARG A 204 8.90 -6.55 -15.13
N THR A 205 8.35 -7.25 -16.11
CA THR A 205 6.89 -7.43 -16.25
C THR A 205 6.33 -8.14 -15.04
N LEU A 206 5.41 -7.50 -14.35
CA LEU A 206 4.66 -8.07 -13.24
C LEU A 206 3.52 -8.92 -13.80
N GLY A 207 3.31 -10.07 -13.21
CA GLY A 207 2.31 -11.03 -13.66
C GLY A 207 1.85 -11.89 -12.48
N THR A 208 1.45 -13.13 -12.78
CA THR A 208 0.97 -14.08 -11.78
C THR A 208 2.07 -14.67 -10.90
N SER A 209 3.34 -14.50 -11.28
CA SER A 209 4.51 -14.98 -10.51
C SER A 209 5.08 -13.89 -9.63
N MET A 210 5.41 -14.22 -8.38
CA MET A 210 6.00 -13.29 -7.42
C MET A 210 7.47 -13.01 -7.71
N LYS A 211 7.85 -11.71 -7.73
CA LYS A 211 9.21 -11.19 -7.95
C LYS A 211 9.66 -10.26 -6.83
N SER A 212 8.73 -9.73 -6.05
CA SER A 212 9.01 -8.84 -4.93
C SER A 212 9.77 -9.54 -3.81
N THR A 213 10.69 -8.82 -3.15
CA THR A 213 11.49 -9.32 -2.03
C THR A 213 11.10 -8.73 -0.69
N GLY A 214 10.12 -7.86 -0.68
CA GLY A 214 9.60 -7.19 0.50
C GLY A 214 8.55 -6.18 0.12
N GLU A 215 8.08 -5.43 1.11
CA GLU A 215 7.05 -4.42 0.95
C GLU A 215 7.23 -3.33 2.00
N VAL A 216 6.63 -2.19 1.77
CA VAL A 216 6.50 -1.10 2.73
C VAL A 216 5.03 -0.82 2.98
N MET A 217 4.72 -0.23 4.13
CA MET A 217 3.37 0.21 4.49
C MET A 217 3.42 1.62 5.07
N ALA A 218 2.45 2.45 4.69
CA ALA A 218 2.26 3.75 5.30
C ALA A 218 0.79 4.03 5.57
N ILE A 219 0.53 4.88 6.56
CA ILE A 219 -0.80 5.33 6.96
C ILE A 219 -0.89 6.84 6.74
N GLY A 220 -1.99 7.31 6.19
CA GLY A 220 -2.29 8.72 5.96
C GLY A 220 -3.77 9.02 6.12
N ARG A 221 -4.14 10.30 6.20
CA ARG A 221 -5.54 10.74 6.28
C ARG A 221 -6.26 10.65 4.93
N CYS A 222 -5.48 10.58 3.83
CA CYS A 222 -5.96 10.38 2.47
C CYS A 222 -5.02 9.44 1.72
N PHE A 223 -5.46 9.00 0.55
CA PHE A 223 -4.70 8.11 -0.33
C PHE A 223 -3.35 8.72 -0.72
N GLU A 224 -3.33 9.98 -1.11
CA GLU A 224 -2.14 10.68 -1.57
C GLU A 224 -1.07 10.73 -0.48
N GLU A 225 -1.46 11.07 0.76
CA GLU A 225 -0.54 11.07 1.90
C GLU A 225 0.03 9.69 2.15
N ALA A 226 -0.82 8.67 2.23
CA ALA A 226 -0.39 7.30 2.47
C ALA A 226 0.53 6.78 1.34
N PHE A 227 0.18 7.08 0.08
CA PHE A 227 0.97 6.68 -1.09
C PHE A 227 2.35 7.34 -1.11
N LEU A 228 2.44 8.66 -0.95
CA LEU A 228 3.72 9.37 -0.96
C LEU A 228 4.62 8.96 0.22
N LYS A 229 4.06 8.72 1.39
CA LYS A 229 4.81 8.19 2.54
C LYS A 229 5.32 6.76 2.29
N ALA A 230 4.50 5.90 1.70
CA ALA A 230 4.90 4.55 1.30
C ALA A 230 6.01 4.60 0.24
N TRP A 231 5.86 5.47 -0.76
CA TRP A 231 6.89 5.68 -1.78
C TRP A 231 8.24 6.08 -1.17
N ALA A 232 8.24 7.07 -0.29
CA ALA A 232 9.46 7.52 0.40
C ALA A 232 10.13 6.38 1.20
N SER A 233 9.35 5.42 1.69
CA SER A 233 9.84 4.26 2.46
C SER A 233 10.44 3.15 1.59
N LEU A 234 10.32 3.20 0.25
CA LEU A 234 10.89 2.20 -0.67
C LEU A 234 12.43 2.23 -0.72
N GLU A 235 13.05 3.31 -0.29
CA GLU A 235 14.52 3.51 -0.31
C GLU A 235 15.12 3.27 -1.71
N GLN A 236 14.47 3.77 -2.76
CA GLN A 236 14.87 3.61 -4.18
C GLN A 236 15.56 4.85 -4.77
N GLY A 237 16.26 5.60 -3.95
CA GLY A 237 17.06 6.76 -4.39
C GLY A 237 16.26 8.06 -4.57
N SER A 238 14.92 8.02 -4.57
CA SER A 238 14.07 9.21 -4.53
C SER A 238 12.97 9.03 -3.49
N HIS A 239 12.78 10.06 -2.66
CA HIS A 239 11.74 10.10 -1.63
C HIS A 239 10.33 10.46 -2.19
N TYR A 240 10.21 10.65 -3.49
CA TYR A 240 8.94 10.93 -4.18
C TYR A 240 9.02 10.43 -5.64
N PRO A 241 7.87 10.24 -6.32
CA PRO A 241 7.84 9.88 -7.73
C PRO A 241 8.36 11.03 -8.58
N ARG A 242 9.65 10.99 -8.95
CA ARG A 242 10.28 12.04 -9.78
C ARG A 242 9.78 12.02 -11.22
N PRO A 243 9.93 13.13 -11.98
CA PRO A 243 9.70 13.14 -13.42
C PRO A 243 10.52 12.07 -14.15
N LEU A 244 9.90 11.41 -15.12
CA LEU A 244 10.54 10.36 -15.92
C LEU A 244 11.28 10.96 -17.11
N THR A 245 12.47 10.45 -17.36
CA THR A 245 13.36 10.90 -18.43
C THR A 245 13.83 9.71 -19.29
N ARG A 246 14.50 9.98 -20.40
CA ARG A 246 15.13 8.93 -21.22
C ARG A 246 16.21 8.14 -20.49
N ALA A 247 16.81 8.69 -19.43
CA ALA A 247 17.72 7.93 -18.58
C ALA A 247 17.06 6.73 -17.92
N ASP A 248 15.76 6.81 -17.69
CA ASP A 248 14.97 5.72 -17.09
C ASP A 248 14.72 4.56 -18.07
N GLU A 249 14.95 4.76 -19.39
CA GLU A 249 14.85 3.70 -20.42
C GLU A 249 16.10 2.82 -20.47
N SER A 250 17.29 3.39 -20.20
CA SER A 250 18.57 2.73 -20.47
C SER A 250 19.42 2.56 -19.21
N GLU A 251 19.97 1.37 -19.08
CA GLU A 251 21.00 1.04 -18.11
C GLU A 251 22.36 0.98 -18.84
N GLY A 252 23.08 2.10 -19.03
CA GLY A 252 24.35 2.05 -19.73
C GLY A 252 25.05 3.39 -19.98
N GLU A 253 26.18 3.35 -20.71
CA GLU A 253 26.99 4.51 -21.10
C GLU A 253 26.16 5.53 -21.90
N GLY A 254 26.28 6.80 -21.55
CA GLY A 254 25.53 7.91 -22.15
C GLY A 254 24.36 8.41 -21.29
N MET A 255 24.24 7.93 -20.05
CA MET A 255 23.15 8.27 -19.12
C MET A 255 23.04 9.78 -18.81
N ILE A 256 24.14 10.53 -18.84
CA ILE A 256 24.14 11.96 -18.44
C ILE A 256 23.46 12.84 -19.50
N GLU A 257 23.72 12.61 -20.79
CA GLU A 257 23.07 13.36 -21.86
C GLU A 257 21.59 13.03 -22.01
N ARG A 258 21.23 11.76 -21.85
CA ARG A 258 19.83 11.29 -21.90
C ARG A 258 19.01 11.66 -20.68
N ALA A 259 19.64 11.93 -19.55
CA ALA A 259 18.95 12.32 -18.31
C ALA A 259 18.18 13.63 -18.43
N LEU A 260 18.50 14.47 -19.41
CA LEU A 260 17.87 15.76 -19.68
C LEU A 260 16.70 15.65 -20.69
N GLU A 261 16.59 14.53 -21.40
CA GLU A 261 15.55 14.36 -22.39
C GLU A 261 14.26 13.82 -21.75
N ILE A 262 13.13 14.41 -22.12
CA ILE A 262 11.79 13.95 -21.70
C ILE A 262 11.53 12.55 -22.28
N LEU A 263 10.99 11.65 -21.47
CA LEU A 263 10.56 10.32 -21.92
C LEU A 263 9.54 10.45 -23.06
N PRO A 264 9.71 9.74 -24.22
CA PRO A 264 8.75 9.77 -25.31
C PRO A 264 7.36 9.27 -24.88
N ASP A 265 6.31 9.80 -25.51
CA ASP A 265 4.94 9.39 -25.23
C ASP A 265 4.68 7.90 -25.56
N GLU A 266 5.32 7.38 -26.59
CA GLU A 266 5.24 5.96 -26.96
C GLU A 266 5.75 5.05 -25.84
N THR A 267 6.90 5.38 -25.26
CA THR A 267 7.47 4.65 -24.12
C THR A 267 6.58 4.80 -22.88
N LEU A 268 6.04 6.00 -22.64
CA LEU A 268 5.13 6.23 -21.53
C LEU A 268 3.85 5.36 -21.67
N ILE A 269 3.28 5.27 -22.88
CA ILE A 269 2.13 4.40 -23.16
C ILE A 269 2.46 2.93 -22.88
N GLU A 270 3.64 2.48 -23.26
CA GLU A 270 4.09 1.12 -23.00
C GLU A 270 4.18 0.85 -21.49
N TRP A 271 4.80 1.75 -20.72
CA TRP A 271 4.92 1.62 -19.27
C TRP A 271 3.60 1.73 -18.52
N LEU A 272 2.62 2.42 -19.09
CA LEU A 272 1.25 2.42 -18.55
C LEU A 272 0.54 1.10 -18.84
N ARG A 273 0.72 0.54 -20.04
CA ARG A 273 0.04 -0.68 -20.49
C ARG A 273 0.57 -1.93 -19.81
N ILE A 274 1.90 -2.05 -19.71
CA ILE A 274 2.58 -3.20 -19.13
C ILE A 274 2.85 -2.93 -17.65
N ALA A 275 2.30 -3.78 -16.77
CA ALA A 275 2.56 -3.68 -15.35
C ALA A 275 4.04 -3.98 -15.06
N THR A 276 4.74 -2.99 -14.53
CA THR A 276 6.13 -3.07 -14.07
C THR A 276 6.27 -2.22 -12.80
N ASP A 277 7.42 -2.30 -12.15
CA ASP A 277 7.78 -1.41 -11.04
C ASP A 277 7.78 0.09 -11.40
N ARG A 278 7.79 0.44 -12.70
CA ARG A 278 7.74 1.82 -13.22
C ARG A 278 6.32 2.36 -13.38
N ARG A 279 5.30 1.49 -13.37
CA ARG A 279 3.94 1.83 -13.77
C ARG A 279 3.34 2.97 -12.95
N MET A 280 3.51 2.98 -11.62
CA MET A 280 2.94 4.04 -10.77
C MET A 280 3.60 5.40 -11.05
N GLY A 281 4.90 5.42 -11.30
CA GLY A 281 5.62 6.62 -11.77
C GLY A 281 5.11 7.11 -13.13
N ALA A 282 4.86 6.18 -14.06
CA ALA A 282 4.31 6.50 -15.38
C ALA A 282 2.89 7.08 -15.30
N VAL A 283 2.05 6.60 -14.38
CA VAL A 283 0.70 7.16 -14.14
C VAL A 283 0.79 8.63 -13.71
N ILE A 284 1.66 8.94 -12.73
CA ILE A 284 1.84 10.33 -12.27
C ILE A 284 2.41 11.19 -13.38
N GLU A 285 3.38 10.67 -14.16
CA GLU A 285 3.97 11.39 -15.29
C GLU A 285 2.93 11.70 -16.39
N ALA A 286 2.00 10.80 -16.68
CA ALA A 286 0.92 11.07 -17.61
C ALA A 286 0.07 12.27 -17.16
N PHE A 287 -0.25 12.37 -15.88
CA PHE A 287 -0.98 13.52 -15.31
C PHE A 287 -0.15 14.81 -15.29
N ARG A 288 1.17 14.75 -15.08
CA ARG A 288 2.06 15.92 -15.23
C ARG A 288 1.98 16.49 -16.64
N ARG A 289 1.86 15.61 -17.66
CA ARG A 289 1.67 15.99 -19.07
C ARG A 289 0.25 16.43 -19.42
N GLY A 290 -0.69 16.39 -18.45
CA GLY A 290 -2.06 16.83 -18.64
C GLY A 290 -2.96 15.79 -19.35
N TRP A 291 -2.60 14.51 -19.32
CA TRP A 291 -3.51 13.48 -19.82
C TRP A 291 -4.73 13.36 -18.93
N SER A 292 -5.88 13.01 -19.53
CA SER A 292 -7.10 12.84 -18.74
C SER A 292 -7.16 11.49 -18.03
N VAL A 293 -7.95 11.44 -16.96
CA VAL A 293 -8.21 10.21 -16.20
C VAL A 293 -8.78 9.12 -17.11
N GLU A 294 -9.66 9.48 -18.05
CA GLU A 294 -10.26 8.54 -19.00
C GLU A 294 -9.20 7.89 -19.88
N ARG A 295 -8.29 8.69 -20.46
CA ARG A 295 -7.19 8.17 -21.30
C ARG A 295 -6.29 7.20 -20.53
N VAL A 296 -5.91 7.58 -19.30
CA VAL A 296 -5.05 6.72 -18.45
C VAL A 296 -5.80 5.46 -18.04
N ASN A 297 -7.10 5.55 -17.69
CA ASN A 297 -7.92 4.39 -17.36
C ASN A 297 -8.08 3.42 -18.53
N GLU A 298 -8.30 3.91 -19.76
CA GLU A 298 -8.38 3.09 -20.96
C GLU A 298 -7.11 2.27 -21.19
N ILE A 299 -5.94 2.83 -20.94
CA ILE A 299 -4.64 2.17 -21.13
C ILE A 299 -4.35 1.20 -19.99
N THR A 300 -4.56 1.61 -18.74
CA THR A 300 -4.09 0.91 -17.55
C THR A 300 -5.11 -0.03 -16.93
N ARG A 301 -6.40 0.25 -17.13
CA ARG A 301 -7.54 -0.37 -16.42
C ARG A 301 -7.53 -0.13 -14.91
N ILE A 302 -6.66 0.73 -14.40
CA ILE A 302 -6.67 1.15 -12.99
C ILE A 302 -7.98 1.91 -12.71
N THR A 303 -8.61 1.61 -11.58
CA THR A 303 -9.86 2.23 -11.15
C THR A 303 -9.74 3.77 -11.10
N ARG A 304 -10.73 4.47 -11.66
CA ARG A 304 -10.73 5.95 -11.74
C ARG A 304 -10.52 6.62 -10.38
N TRP A 305 -11.01 6.03 -9.31
CA TRP A 305 -10.83 6.58 -7.96
C TRP A 305 -9.34 6.79 -7.63
N PHE A 306 -8.48 5.80 -7.90
CA PHE A 306 -7.03 5.92 -7.72
C PHE A 306 -6.40 6.90 -8.69
N LEU A 307 -6.86 6.90 -9.94
CA LEU A 307 -6.35 7.82 -10.95
C LEU A 307 -6.61 9.27 -10.58
N TYR A 308 -7.79 9.60 -10.02
CA TYR A 308 -8.05 10.92 -9.45
C TYR A 308 -7.12 11.27 -8.28
N GLY A 309 -6.71 10.29 -7.47
CA GLY A 309 -5.69 10.46 -6.42
C GLY A 309 -4.34 10.84 -7.02
N PHE A 310 -3.89 10.13 -8.04
CA PHE A 310 -2.63 10.43 -8.74
C PHE A 310 -2.68 11.76 -9.49
N GLU A 311 -3.81 12.10 -10.09
CA GLU A 311 -4.03 13.41 -10.72
C GLU A 311 -3.93 14.55 -9.70
N ARG A 312 -4.48 14.39 -8.49
CA ARG A 312 -4.34 15.36 -7.40
C ARG A 312 -2.89 15.56 -6.99
N ILE A 313 -2.07 14.48 -6.92
CA ILE A 313 -0.63 14.60 -6.67
C ILE A 313 0.02 15.48 -7.73
N ALA A 314 -0.19 15.20 -9.03
CA ALA A 314 0.38 15.98 -10.13
C ALA A 314 -0.11 17.44 -10.13
N ASN A 315 -1.36 17.68 -9.75
CA ASN A 315 -1.91 19.04 -9.66
C ASN A 315 -1.29 19.82 -8.50
N ILE A 316 -1.04 19.20 -7.35
CA ILE A 316 -0.34 19.85 -6.23
C ILE A 316 1.13 20.13 -6.61
N GLU A 317 1.79 19.25 -7.35
CA GLU A 317 3.13 19.54 -7.89
C GLU A 317 3.12 20.81 -8.78
N LYS A 318 2.13 20.95 -9.67
CA LYS A 318 1.97 22.17 -10.47
C LYS A 318 1.68 23.41 -9.60
N GLU A 319 0.90 23.26 -8.52
CA GLU A 319 0.65 24.31 -7.54
C GLU A 319 1.95 24.78 -6.87
N ILE A 320 2.81 23.84 -6.45
CA ILE A 320 4.14 24.10 -5.86
C ILE A 320 5.04 24.83 -6.87
N MET A 321 5.14 24.32 -8.10
CA MET A 321 5.94 24.94 -9.16
C MET A 321 5.50 26.37 -9.46
N ASN A 322 4.20 26.62 -9.52
CA ASN A 322 3.64 27.94 -9.81
C ASN A 322 3.83 28.93 -8.66
N ALA A 323 4.10 28.47 -7.44
CA ALA A 323 4.40 29.37 -6.33
C ALA A 323 5.66 30.18 -6.59
N SER A 324 6.65 29.62 -7.32
CA SER A 324 7.87 30.31 -7.83
C SER A 324 8.49 31.28 -6.84
N CYS A 325 8.59 30.89 -5.57
CA CYS A 325 9.03 31.75 -4.48
C CYS A 325 10.11 31.05 -3.63
N LEU A 326 10.84 31.82 -2.86
CA LEU A 326 11.76 31.26 -1.87
C LEU A 326 10.99 30.59 -0.73
N PRO A 327 11.50 29.49 -0.13
CA PRO A 327 10.80 28.77 0.95
C PRO A 327 10.33 29.65 2.11
N LYS A 328 11.08 30.69 2.48
CA LYS A 328 10.70 31.65 3.53
C LYS A 328 9.44 32.47 3.22
N GLN A 329 9.06 32.61 1.95
CA GLN A 329 7.91 33.37 1.48
C GLN A 329 6.62 32.54 1.47
N LEU A 330 6.72 31.22 1.55
CA LEU A 330 5.56 30.32 1.61
C LEU A 330 4.68 30.68 2.81
N THR A 331 3.37 30.60 2.64
CA THR A 331 2.42 30.79 3.75
C THR A 331 2.29 29.51 4.59
N ALA A 332 1.81 29.66 5.82
CA ALA A 332 1.50 28.51 6.67
C ALA A 332 0.40 27.63 6.06
N GLU A 333 -0.54 28.24 5.36
CA GLU A 333 -1.65 27.55 4.67
C GLU A 333 -1.14 26.67 3.52
N GLN A 334 -0.27 27.22 2.64
CA GLN A 334 0.35 26.47 1.56
C GLN A 334 1.12 25.25 2.12
N LEU A 335 1.96 25.50 3.14
CA LEU A 335 2.75 24.42 3.75
C LEU A 335 1.85 23.36 4.39
N ARG A 336 0.80 23.73 5.16
CA ARG A 336 -0.13 22.76 5.74
C ARG A 336 -0.84 21.96 4.67
N ARG A 337 -1.34 22.62 3.64
CA ARG A 337 -2.03 21.98 2.52
C ARG A 337 -1.15 20.94 1.85
N TRP A 338 0.05 21.30 1.42
CA TRP A 338 0.94 20.37 0.72
C TRP A 338 1.41 19.24 1.64
N LYS A 339 1.73 19.55 2.89
CA LYS A 339 2.11 18.55 3.88
C LYS A 339 0.98 17.56 4.19
N SER A 340 -0.28 18.01 4.24
CA SER A 340 -1.42 17.13 4.51
C SER A 340 -1.70 16.13 3.38
N PHE A 341 -1.21 16.39 2.17
CA PHE A 341 -1.22 15.43 1.06
C PHE A 341 0.05 14.55 0.99
N GLY A 342 0.95 14.65 1.98
CA GLY A 342 2.12 13.77 2.07
C GLY A 342 3.40 14.29 1.40
N PHE A 343 3.39 15.52 0.88
CA PHE A 343 4.58 16.11 0.26
C PHE A 343 5.69 16.31 1.30
N SER A 344 6.85 15.68 1.09
CA SER A 344 8.03 15.87 1.96
C SER A 344 8.62 17.27 1.79
N ASP A 345 9.47 17.69 2.72
CA ASP A 345 10.16 18.98 2.60
C ASP A 345 11.09 18.97 1.37
N ALA A 346 11.73 17.82 1.04
CA ALA A 346 12.50 17.62 -0.17
C ALA A 346 11.65 17.74 -1.45
N HIS A 347 10.48 17.11 -1.49
CA HIS A 347 9.56 17.16 -2.63
C HIS A 347 9.09 18.59 -2.91
N ILE A 348 8.75 19.35 -1.85
CA ILE A 348 8.38 20.77 -1.96
C ILE A 348 9.56 21.60 -2.46
N ALA A 349 10.77 21.38 -1.90
CA ALA A 349 11.95 22.11 -2.31
C ALA A 349 12.28 21.95 -3.80
N GLU A 350 12.24 20.71 -4.30
CA GLU A 350 12.47 20.43 -5.72
C GLU A 350 11.35 20.96 -6.62
N GLY A 351 10.10 20.92 -6.15
CA GLY A 351 8.97 21.51 -6.86
C GLY A 351 9.11 23.02 -7.04
N LEU A 352 9.56 23.73 -6.01
CA LEU A 352 9.83 25.18 -6.09
C LEU A 352 10.96 25.52 -7.09
N LEU A 353 11.86 24.58 -7.36
CA LEU A 353 12.92 24.69 -8.35
C LEU A 353 12.50 24.23 -9.76
N GLY A 354 11.25 23.79 -9.94
CA GLY A 354 10.72 23.33 -11.22
C GLY A 354 11.08 21.88 -11.58
N PHE A 355 11.38 21.02 -10.60
CA PHE A 355 11.78 19.61 -10.81
C PHE A 355 12.86 19.45 -11.90
N PRO A 356 14.05 20.05 -11.74
CA PRO A 356 15.07 20.00 -12.76
C PRO A 356 15.57 18.55 -12.94
N ALA A 357 15.50 18.05 -14.17
CA ALA A 357 15.93 16.70 -14.54
C ALA A 357 17.44 16.47 -14.32
N ASP A 358 18.25 17.52 -14.30
CA ASP A 358 19.71 17.48 -14.21
C ASP A 358 20.27 17.42 -12.78
N LYS A 359 19.43 17.60 -11.75
CA LYS A 359 19.90 17.65 -10.35
C LYS A 359 19.88 16.28 -9.64
N LEU A 360 20.12 15.20 -10.35
CA LEU A 360 20.26 13.85 -9.79
C LEU A 360 21.43 13.70 -8.79
N LYS A 361 22.31 14.70 -8.67
CA LYS A 361 23.46 14.70 -7.78
C LYS A 361 23.74 16.11 -7.29
N SER A 362 23.02 16.62 -6.32
CA SER A 362 23.53 17.85 -5.73
C SER A 362 23.43 17.86 -4.20
N ALA A 363 24.56 18.18 -3.59
CA ALA A 363 24.66 18.64 -2.22
C ALA A 363 23.76 19.85 -1.91
N LYS A 364 23.12 20.44 -2.92
CA LYS A 364 22.12 21.51 -2.78
C LYS A 364 20.74 21.00 -2.36
N SER A 365 20.40 19.73 -2.61
CA SER A 365 19.09 19.18 -2.21
C SER A 365 18.88 19.22 -0.70
N ASP A 366 19.93 18.96 0.08
CA ASP A 366 19.86 18.97 1.54
C ASP A 366 19.69 20.39 2.09
N GLU A 367 20.35 21.40 1.48
CA GLU A 367 20.22 22.82 1.86
C GLU A 367 18.83 23.36 1.50
N ASP A 368 18.29 22.96 0.34
CA ASP A 368 16.96 23.36 -0.14
C ASP A 368 15.87 22.72 0.74
N GLU A 369 15.99 21.44 1.07
CA GLU A 369 15.10 20.75 2.00
C GLU A 369 15.14 21.40 3.39
N GLN A 370 16.32 21.70 3.93
CA GLN A 370 16.48 22.39 5.21
C GLN A 370 15.84 23.78 5.20
N SER A 371 15.84 24.46 4.06
CA SER A 371 15.22 25.77 3.90
C SER A 371 13.68 25.67 4.00
N VAL A 372 13.07 24.65 3.40
CA VAL A 372 11.62 24.38 3.55
C VAL A 372 11.30 23.97 4.99
N MET A 373 12.10 23.10 5.60
CA MET A 373 11.95 22.69 6.98
C MET A 373 12.01 23.90 7.94
N LYS A 374 12.97 24.81 7.77
CA LYS A 374 13.08 26.05 8.56
C LYS A 374 11.86 26.95 8.38
N ALA A 375 11.37 27.11 7.12
CA ALA A 375 10.19 27.91 6.84
C ALA A 375 8.95 27.31 7.55
N ARG A 376 8.80 26.00 7.50
CA ARG A 376 7.73 25.25 8.17
C ARG A 376 7.76 25.44 9.68
N HIS A 377 8.94 25.28 10.31
CA HIS A 377 9.12 25.48 11.76
C HIS A 377 8.82 26.92 12.18
N THR A 378 9.32 27.91 11.43
CA THR A 378 9.07 29.34 11.70
C THR A 378 7.59 29.69 11.66
N LYS A 379 6.81 28.98 10.87
CA LYS A 379 5.36 29.19 10.72
C LYS A 379 4.52 28.25 11.59
N SER A 380 5.14 27.53 12.54
CA SER A 380 4.47 26.59 13.43
C SER A 380 3.65 25.52 12.70
N VAL A 381 4.15 25.05 11.56
CA VAL A 381 3.58 23.93 10.83
C VAL A 381 4.33 22.66 11.23
N HIS A 382 3.75 21.89 12.12
CA HIS A 382 4.31 20.67 12.69
C HIS A 382 3.40 19.48 12.42
N PRO A 383 3.95 18.27 12.31
CA PRO A 383 3.13 17.06 12.26
C PRO A 383 2.43 16.88 13.60
N ILE A 384 1.27 16.30 13.54
CA ILE A 384 0.56 15.75 14.71
C ILE A 384 0.62 14.21 14.64
N TYR A 385 0.30 13.58 15.74
CA TYR A 385 0.25 12.13 15.83
C TYR A 385 -1.17 11.69 16.15
N ARG A 386 -1.63 10.66 15.44
CA ARG A 386 -2.92 10.02 15.67
C ARG A 386 -2.71 8.55 15.99
N MET A 387 -3.53 8.05 16.90
CA MET A 387 -3.58 6.63 17.22
C MET A 387 -4.22 5.86 16.05
N VAL A 388 -3.75 4.65 15.80
CA VAL A 388 -4.46 3.70 14.96
C VAL A 388 -5.71 3.27 15.72
N ASP A 389 -6.83 3.87 15.37
CA ASP A 389 -8.14 3.66 15.97
C ASP A 389 -9.11 3.12 14.92
N SER A 390 -9.59 1.92 15.14
CA SER A 390 -10.56 1.26 14.27
C SER A 390 -11.90 1.00 14.98
N CYS A 391 -12.21 1.80 15.99
CA CYS A 391 -13.45 1.72 16.76
C CYS A 391 -14.50 2.75 16.32
N ALA A 392 -14.31 3.48 15.24
CA ALA A 392 -15.22 4.51 14.72
C ALA A 392 -15.59 5.59 15.77
N ALA A 393 -14.69 5.86 16.72
CA ALA A 393 -14.92 6.73 17.88
C ALA A 393 -16.07 6.33 18.82
N GLU A 394 -16.64 5.11 18.65
CA GLU A 394 -17.66 4.58 19.55
C GLU A 394 -17.08 4.12 20.90
N PHE A 395 -15.84 3.65 20.89
CA PHE A 395 -15.08 3.22 22.05
C PHE A 395 -13.69 3.82 22.04
N ALA A 396 -13.12 4.09 23.22
CA ALA A 396 -11.75 4.56 23.33
C ALA A 396 -10.76 3.46 22.93
N ALA A 397 -10.03 3.67 21.83
CA ALA A 397 -8.96 2.78 21.42
C ALA A 397 -7.74 2.87 22.38
N LYS A 398 -7.07 1.74 22.55
CA LYS A 398 -5.85 1.61 23.40
C LYS A 398 -4.71 0.96 22.62
N THR A 399 -4.68 1.14 21.30
CA THR A 399 -3.61 0.56 20.47
C THR A 399 -2.27 1.23 20.76
N PRO A 400 -1.16 0.50 20.71
CA PRO A 400 0.17 1.09 20.89
C PRO A 400 0.73 1.71 19.61
N TYR A 401 -0.07 1.82 18.54
CA TYR A 401 0.35 2.27 17.22
C TYR A 401 -0.12 3.69 16.95
N TYR A 402 0.79 4.52 16.44
CA TYR A 402 0.55 5.90 16.05
C TYR A 402 1.15 6.16 14.66
N TYR A 403 0.54 7.08 13.93
CA TYR A 403 1.07 7.60 12.68
C TYR A 403 1.13 9.13 12.71
N SER A 404 2.12 9.69 12.03
CA SER A 404 2.24 11.16 11.89
C SER A 404 1.42 11.62 10.70
N THR A 405 0.81 12.81 10.83
CA THR A 405 0.08 13.47 9.73
C THR A 405 0.11 14.98 9.90
N TYR A 406 -0.38 15.72 8.91
CA TYR A 406 -0.58 17.17 9.00
C TYR A 406 -2.05 17.48 8.76
N GLU A 407 -2.67 18.20 9.69
CA GLU A 407 -4.05 18.64 9.52
C GLU A 407 -4.12 19.92 8.66
N PRO A 408 -4.93 19.93 7.57
CA PRO A 408 -5.04 21.09 6.66
C PRO A 408 -5.43 22.38 7.39
N ASN A 409 -6.35 22.27 8.34
CA ASN A 409 -6.90 23.40 9.10
C ASN A 409 -6.13 23.72 10.38
N GLY A 410 -5.00 23.05 10.66
CA GLY A 410 -4.21 23.24 11.85
C GLY A 410 -4.92 22.82 13.16
N LEU A 411 -5.92 21.97 13.05
CA LEU A 411 -6.59 21.41 14.21
C LEU A 411 -5.60 20.60 15.05
N PRO A 412 -5.65 20.69 16.38
CA PRO A 412 -4.82 19.86 17.24
C PRO A 412 -5.15 18.39 16.99
N GLY A 413 -4.15 17.52 17.08
CA GLY A 413 -4.38 16.07 17.08
C GLY A 413 -5.35 15.73 18.21
N ILE A 414 -6.35 14.90 17.91
CA ILE A 414 -7.32 14.45 18.90
C ILE A 414 -6.63 13.60 19.95
N ASP A 415 -5.56 12.91 19.55
CA ASP A 415 -4.78 12.04 20.40
C ASP A 415 -3.41 12.69 20.66
N SER A 416 -3.35 13.49 21.69
CA SER A 416 -2.05 13.88 22.23
C SER A 416 -1.27 12.62 22.62
N LEU A 417 -0.01 12.58 22.27
CA LEU A 417 0.91 11.62 22.89
C LEU A 417 0.67 11.64 24.41
N PRO A 418 0.68 10.48 25.09
CA PRO A 418 0.50 10.44 26.53
C PRO A 418 1.33 11.51 27.19
N ASP A 419 0.76 12.26 28.13
CA ASP A 419 1.47 13.33 28.84
C ASP A 419 2.81 12.81 29.40
N LEU A 420 3.88 13.19 28.71
CA LEU A 420 5.24 12.77 29.06
C LEU A 420 5.87 13.68 30.13
N GLN A 421 5.19 14.77 30.51
CA GLN A 421 5.76 15.78 31.39
C GLN A 421 5.82 15.30 32.85
N ASN A 422 4.93 14.41 33.28
CA ASN A 422 4.81 13.96 34.67
C ASN A 422 5.50 12.61 34.94
N ARG A 423 6.40 12.12 34.09
CA ARG A 423 7.09 10.85 34.33
C ARG A 423 8.45 11.05 34.95
N THR A 424 8.69 10.39 36.09
CA THR A 424 9.95 10.39 36.86
C THR A 424 11.01 9.45 36.27
N LYS A 425 10.65 8.51 35.45
CA LYS A 425 11.56 7.51 34.84
C LYS A 425 12.31 8.04 33.62
N THR A 426 13.53 7.56 33.42
CA THR A 426 14.33 7.83 32.19
C THR A 426 13.58 7.43 30.92
N ARG A 427 13.62 8.29 29.90
CA ARG A 427 13.02 8.03 28.60
C ARG A 427 14.02 7.38 27.68
N GLN A 428 13.61 6.32 27.00
CA GLN A 428 14.40 5.65 26.01
C GLN A 428 13.61 5.54 24.70
N VAL A 429 14.28 5.73 23.57
CA VAL A 429 13.71 5.62 22.23
C VAL A 429 14.37 4.46 21.51
N VAL A 430 13.57 3.51 21.06
CA VAL A 430 14.01 2.45 20.15
C VAL A 430 13.75 2.91 18.74
N ILE A 431 14.83 3.15 17.98
CA ILE A 431 14.72 3.56 16.57
C ILE A 431 14.59 2.30 15.73
N GLY A 432 13.46 2.18 15.04
CA GLY A 432 13.13 1.11 14.10
C GLY A 432 12.76 1.67 12.74
N SER A 433 12.52 0.77 11.77
CA SER A 433 12.26 1.14 10.37
C SER A 433 10.78 1.15 10.00
N GLY A 434 9.90 1.24 11.00
CA GLY A 434 8.46 1.16 10.79
C GLY A 434 7.91 -0.27 10.86
N PRO A 435 6.60 -0.45 10.68
CA PRO A 435 5.91 -1.72 10.89
C PRO A 435 6.25 -2.78 9.85
N ILE A 436 6.57 -2.38 8.63
CA ILE A 436 6.98 -3.26 7.53
C ILE A 436 8.11 -2.57 6.77
N ARG A 437 9.24 -3.26 6.60
CA ARG A 437 10.43 -2.76 5.92
C ARG A 437 10.85 -3.68 4.77
N ILE A 438 11.53 -3.08 3.79
CA ILE A 438 12.13 -3.79 2.66
C ILE A 438 13.14 -4.84 3.12
N GLY A 439 13.01 -6.05 2.55
CA GLY A 439 13.90 -7.18 2.82
C GLY A 439 13.77 -7.80 4.20
N GLN A 440 12.82 -7.32 4.97
CA GLN A 440 12.61 -7.72 6.36
C GLN A 440 11.10 -7.66 6.60
N GLY A 441 10.47 -8.78 6.80
CA GLY A 441 9.05 -8.85 7.04
C GLY A 441 8.65 -8.25 8.41
N ILE A 442 7.56 -8.75 8.96
CA ILE A 442 7.03 -8.32 10.26
C ILE A 442 7.97 -8.62 11.44
N GLU A 443 8.99 -9.45 11.28
CA GLU A 443 10.00 -9.80 12.29
C GLU A 443 10.79 -8.58 12.80
N PHE A 444 10.86 -7.50 12.03
CA PHE A 444 11.53 -6.27 12.48
C PHE A 444 10.77 -5.54 13.56
N ASP A 445 9.45 -5.51 13.42
CA ASP A 445 8.59 -4.98 14.45
C ASP A 445 8.69 -5.83 15.73
N TYR A 446 8.83 -7.16 15.57
CA TYR A 446 9.08 -8.06 16.69
C TYR A 446 10.31 -7.65 17.52
N GLY A 447 11.45 -7.39 16.87
CA GLY A 447 12.66 -6.94 17.55
C GLY A 447 12.49 -5.62 18.31
N CYS A 448 11.88 -4.63 17.67
CA CYS A 448 11.60 -3.34 18.29
C CYS A 448 10.63 -3.46 19.48
N VAL A 449 9.55 -4.23 19.33
CA VAL A 449 8.57 -4.45 20.40
C VAL A 449 9.19 -5.18 21.59
N HIS A 450 10.02 -6.21 21.35
CA HIS A 450 10.72 -6.91 22.42
C HIS A 450 11.76 -6.04 23.14
N ALA A 451 12.49 -5.19 22.40
CA ALA A 451 13.39 -4.21 23.00
C ALA A 451 12.63 -3.23 23.92
N VAL A 452 11.49 -2.72 23.47
CA VAL A 452 10.63 -1.84 24.29
C VAL A 452 10.11 -2.56 25.55
N LYS A 453 9.72 -3.84 25.43
CA LYS A 453 9.27 -4.63 26.58
C LYS A 453 10.39 -4.81 27.59
N ALA A 454 11.57 -5.24 27.16
CA ALA A 454 12.74 -5.42 28.02
C ALA A 454 13.14 -4.12 28.75
N ILE A 455 13.12 -2.98 28.04
CA ILE A 455 13.38 -1.66 28.64
C ILE A 455 12.32 -1.29 29.68
N ARG A 456 11.06 -1.67 29.48
CA ARG A 456 9.98 -1.40 30.46
C ARG A 456 10.07 -2.28 31.71
N GLU A 457 10.58 -3.49 31.55
CA GLU A 457 10.77 -4.45 32.64
C GLU A 457 11.99 -4.11 33.51
N ALA A 458 13.03 -3.51 32.93
CA ALA A 458 14.21 -3.01 33.61
C ALA A 458 13.97 -1.66 34.33
#